data_85506a5f86f77e3afda3f3606ddbe1f7
#
_entry.id   85506a5f86f77e3afda3f3606ddbe1f7
#
_cell.length_a   1.000
_cell.length_b   1.000
_cell.length_c   1.000
_cell.angle_alpha   90.00
_cell.angle_beta   90.00
_cell.angle_gamma   90.00
#
_symmetry.space_group_name_H-M   'P 1'
#
loop_
_entity.id
_entity.type
_entity.pdbx_description
1 polymer ?
#
loop_
_entity_poly.entity_id
_entity_poly.type
_entity_poly.pdbx_seq_one_letter_code
_entity_poly.pdbx_strand_id
1 'polypeptide(L)'
;LFRSAQPPKAGSRFLQPALANTLRRLTEDGLDSFYRGPLAEQLARGMEKYGLPVTLSDLQQHRARRPQPLRLAHRHGELWNLAPPTQGLVSLAILGITDRLAMADADDAMTVHRIVEATKLAFGLRDAHITDPRHLDVDIQSLLTPAALQPLAENIDDQRAAPWGAGKGPGDTVWMGVIDKSGL
;
A
#
# COMPACT_ATOMS: atom_id res chain seq x y z
N LEU A 1 -0.45 17.81 -13.48
CA LEU A 1 0.31 16.99 -14.44
C LEU A 1 0.34 17.56 -15.85
N PHE A 2 -0.64 18.36 -16.25
CA PHE A 2 -0.75 18.90 -17.61
C PHE A 2 -0.68 20.42 -17.60
N ARG A 3 0.33 20.98 -18.26
CA ARG A 3 0.54 22.45 -18.32
C ARG A 3 -0.60 23.21 -19.05
N SER A 4 -1.41 22.52 -19.83
CA SER A 4 -2.47 23.09 -20.68
C SER A 4 -3.71 22.21 -20.77
N ALA A 5 -3.99 21.43 -19.71
CA ALA A 5 -5.06 20.43 -19.70
C ALA A 5 -4.93 19.34 -20.81
N GLN A 6 -3.78 19.27 -21.48
CA GLN A 6 -3.51 18.26 -22.49
C GLN A 6 -2.29 17.40 -22.10
N PRO A 7 -2.28 16.10 -22.41
CA PRO A 7 -1.13 15.25 -22.17
C PRO A 7 0.07 15.70 -23.02
N PRO A 8 1.30 15.53 -22.52
CA PRO A 8 2.49 15.80 -23.31
C PRO A 8 2.55 14.87 -24.51
N LYS A 9 3.01 15.37 -25.65
CA LYS A 9 3.21 14.56 -26.86
C LYS A 9 4.32 13.53 -26.62
N ALA A 10 4.18 12.34 -27.21
CA ALA A 10 5.22 11.32 -27.18
C ALA A 10 6.56 11.89 -27.69
N GLY A 11 7.65 11.59 -26.99
CA GLY A 11 9.00 12.09 -27.31
C GLY A 11 9.26 13.57 -26.95
N SER A 12 8.27 14.31 -26.45
CA SER A 12 8.50 15.70 -26.00
C SER A 12 9.23 15.74 -24.66
N ARG A 13 10.06 16.79 -24.48
CA ARG A 13 10.75 17.02 -23.21
C ARG A 13 9.77 17.45 -22.12
N PHE A 14 9.61 16.64 -21.10
CA PHE A 14 8.79 16.94 -19.94
C PHE A 14 9.62 17.56 -18.82
N LEU A 15 9.29 18.78 -18.42
CA LEU A 15 10.00 19.55 -17.42
C LEU A 15 9.08 19.89 -16.24
N GLN A 16 9.56 19.65 -15.02
CA GLN A 16 8.89 20.00 -13.77
C GLN A 16 9.76 20.97 -12.93
N PRO A 17 9.87 22.24 -13.31
CA PRO A 17 10.78 23.17 -12.64
C PRO A 17 10.42 23.40 -11.16
N ALA A 18 9.15 23.36 -10.80
CA ALA A 18 8.72 23.48 -9.41
C ALA A 18 9.21 22.29 -8.56
N LEU A 19 9.05 21.04 -9.06
CA LEU A 19 9.55 19.86 -8.39
C LEU A 19 11.09 19.88 -8.33
N ALA A 20 11.75 20.23 -9.41
CA ALA A 20 13.21 20.34 -9.43
C ALA A 20 13.74 21.36 -8.41
N ASN A 21 13.02 22.48 -8.21
CA ASN A 21 13.37 23.46 -7.17
C ASN A 21 13.17 22.89 -5.76
N THR A 22 12.07 22.17 -5.51
CA THR A 22 11.82 21.50 -4.24
C THR A 22 12.94 20.50 -3.92
N LEU A 23 13.33 19.67 -4.89
CA LEU A 23 14.39 18.68 -4.70
C LEU A 23 15.75 19.34 -4.43
N ARG A 24 16.09 20.44 -5.13
CA ARG A 24 17.31 21.21 -4.85
C ARG A 24 17.32 21.74 -3.42
N ARG A 25 16.23 22.34 -2.96
CA ARG A 25 16.13 22.81 -1.58
C ARG A 25 16.33 21.70 -0.57
N LEU A 26 15.76 20.50 -0.81
CA LEU A 26 15.96 19.35 0.06
C LEU A 26 17.43 18.88 0.10
N THR A 27 18.19 19.03 -0.99
CA THR A 27 19.62 18.70 -0.99
C THR A 27 20.47 19.77 -0.29
N GLU A 28 20.07 21.03 -0.35
CA GLU A 28 20.77 22.16 0.27
C GLU A 28 20.47 22.26 1.77
N ASP A 29 19.19 22.17 2.16
CA ASP A 29 18.71 22.38 3.53
C ASP A 29 18.62 21.08 4.35
N GLY A 30 18.82 19.92 3.72
CA GLY A 30 18.65 18.60 4.32
C GLY A 30 17.20 18.13 4.31
N LEU A 31 17.01 16.80 4.38
CA LEU A 31 15.68 16.17 4.25
C LEU A 31 14.71 16.54 5.39
N ASP A 32 15.22 16.90 6.55
CA ASP A 32 14.41 17.34 7.69
C ASP A 32 13.65 18.63 7.41
N SER A 33 14.15 19.49 6.51
CA SER A 33 13.50 20.72 6.09
C SER A 33 12.14 20.52 5.44
N PHE A 34 11.87 19.29 4.92
CA PHE A 34 10.54 18.92 4.42
C PHE A 34 9.47 18.97 5.51
N TYR A 35 9.85 18.65 6.74
CA TYR A 35 8.92 18.56 7.87
C TYR A 35 9.03 19.73 8.83
N ARG A 36 10.18 20.39 8.94
CA ARG A 36 10.49 21.37 10.00
C ARG A 36 11.16 22.65 9.53
N GLY A 37 11.05 22.95 8.25
CA GLY A 37 11.67 24.16 7.65
C GLY A 37 10.70 24.94 6.77
N PRO A 38 11.21 25.91 6.02
CA PRO A 38 10.41 26.76 5.14
C PRO A 38 9.57 25.98 4.12
N LEU A 39 10.01 24.78 3.71
CA LEU A 39 9.24 23.92 2.83
C LEU A 39 7.99 23.38 3.53
N ALA A 40 8.11 22.96 4.80
CA ALA A 40 6.95 22.52 5.60
C ALA A 40 5.88 23.62 5.72
N GLU A 41 6.31 24.87 5.98
CA GLU A 41 5.40 26.00 6.04
C GLU A 41 4.70 26.27 4.69
N GLN A 42 5.43 26.17 3.60
CA GLN A 42 4.86 26.31 2.26
C GLN A 42 3.84 25.19 1.96
N LEU A 43 4.14 23.96 2.33
CA LEU A 43 3.23 22.82 2.19
C LEU A 43 1.98 23.01 3.05
N ALA A 44 2.12 23.39 4.32
CA ALA A 44 0.98 23.61 5.22
C ALA A 44 0.04 24.70 4.69
N ARG A 45 0.57 25.82 4.22
CA ARG A 45 -0.25 26.88 3.55
C ARG A 45 -0.96 26.36 2.30
N GLY A 46 -0.30 25.50 1.52
CA GLY A 46 -0.92 24.85 0.36
C GLY A 46 -2.05 23.91 0.76
N MET A 47 -1.84 23.09 1.78
CA MET A 47 -2.83 22.16 2.31
C MET A 47 -4.06 22.91 2.84
N GLU A 48 -3.87 23.94 3.63
CA GLU A 48 -4.92 24.80 4.15
C GLU A 48 -5.77 25.43 3.01
N LYS A 49 -5.10 25.97 1.99
CA LYS A 49 -5.77 26.56 0.82
C LYS A 49 -6.71 25.57 0.11
N TYR A 50 -6.37 24.29 0.10
CA TYR A 50 -7.18 23.23 -0.54
C TYR A 50 -8.08 22.47 0.44
N GLY A 51 -8.21 22.93 1.69
CA GLY A 51 -9.06 22.29 2.70
C GLY A 51 -8.58 20.93 3.16
N LEU A 52 -7.29 20.64 3.04
CA LEU A 52 -6.71 19.38 3.54
C LEU A 52 -6.53 19.47 5.06
N PRO A 53 -6.78 18.38 5.82
CA PRO A 53 -6.77 18.41 7.28
C PRO A 53 -5.37 18.42 7.90
N VAL A 54 -4.31 18.29 7.10
CA VAL A 54 -2.92 18.24 7.59
C VAL A 54 -2.42 19.64 7.89
N THR A 55 -1.94 19.83 9.10
CA THR A 55 -1.43 21.11 9.62
C THR A 55 0.10 21.16 9.63
N LEU A 56 0.68 22.35 9.84
CA LEU A 56 2.12 22.49 10.07
C LEU A 56 2.58 21.70 11.31
N SER A 57 1.74 21.66 12.36
CA SER A 57 2.04 20.89 13.57
C SER A 57 2.17 19.41 13.28
N ASP A 58 1.30 18.87 12.42
CA ASP A 58 1.36 17.44 12.02
C ASP A 58 2.66 17.15 11.28
N LEU A 59 3.06 18.03 10.35
CA LEU A 59 4.34 17.90 9.66
C LEU A 59 5.52 17.94 10.65
N GLN A 60 5.54 18.90 11.57
CA GLN A 60 6.63 19.08 12.53
C GLN A 60 6.76 17.91 13.52
N GLN A 61 5.64 17.27 13.88
CA GLN A 61 5.60 16.11 14.76
C GLN A 61 5.93 14.79 14.05
N HIS A 62 5.81 14.75 12.73
CA HIS A 62 6.07 13.54 11.97
C HIS A 62 7.52 13.08 12.13
N ARG A 63 7.70 11.78 12.35
CA ARG A 63 9.00 11.08 12.38
C ARG A 63 8.91 9.79 11.60
N ALA A 64 9.90 9.55 10.77
CA ALA A 64 10.04 8.26 10.09
C ALA A 64 10.21 7.14 11.13
N ARG A 65 9.49 6.06 10.96
CA ARG A 65 9.54 4.88 11.81
C ARG A 65 10.12 3.71 11.03
N ARG A 66 10.69 2.75 11.75
CA ARG A 66 11.15 1.47 11.20
C ARG A 66 10.39 0.34 11.91
N PRO A 67 9.12 0.13 11.59
CA PRO A 67 8.35 -0.97 12.16
C PRO A 67 8.93 -2.30 11.68
N GLN A 68 8.70 -3.36 12.47
CA GLN A 68 9.00 -4.71 12.01
C GLN A 68 8.09 -5.03 10.82
N PRO A 69 8.64 -5.53 9.72
CA PRO A 69 7.84 -5.93 8.57
C PRO A 69 6.99 -7.15 8.92
N LEU A 70 5.86 -7.28 8.24
CA LEU A 70 5.05 -8.50 8.27
C LEU A 70 5.76 -9.59 7.47
N ARG A 71 5.61 -10.83 7.90
CA ARG A 71 6.22 -12.01 7.30
C ARG A 71 5.18 -13.09 7.03
N LEU A 72 5.26 -13.69 5.88
CA LEU A 72 4.47 -14.87 5.51
C LEU A 72 5.40 -16.01 5.07
N ALA A 73 5.28 -17.16 5.71
CA ALA A 73 5.87 -18.39 5.18
C ALA A 73 5.01 -18.89 4.00
N HIS A 74 5.61 -18.99 2.83
CA HIS A 74 4.96 -19.41 1.58
C HIS A 74 5.74 -20.57 0.96
N ARG A 75 5.08 -21.43 0.15
CA ARG A 75 5.74 -22.60 -0.49
C ARG A 75 7.02 -22.25 -1.28
N HIS A 76 7.13 -21.04 -1.80
CA HIS A 76 8.28 -20.58 -2.59
C HIS A 76 9.29 -19.76 -1.78
N GLY A 77 9.13 -19.63 -0.46
CA GLY A 77 10.04 -18.90 0.42
C GLY A 77 9.34 -17.99 1.40
N GLU A 78 10.08 -17.07 1.98
CA GLU A 78 9.52 -16.09 2.91
C GLU A 78 9.18 -14.79 2.18
N LEU A 79 7.95 -14.33 2.38
CA LEU A 79 7.45 -13.09 1.81
C LEU A 79 7.36 -12.03 2.91
N TRP A 80 7.75 -10.83 2.57
CA TRP A 80 7.80 -9.72 3.52
C TRP A 80 7.04 -8.52 2.96
N ASN A 81 6.32 -7.81 3.81
CA ASN A 81 5.67 -6.55 3.44
C ASN A 81 5.57 -5.62 4.65
N LEU A 82 5.21 -4.35 4.41
CA LEU A 82 5.12 -3.34 5.44
C LEU A 82 3.91 -3.57 6.37
N ALA A 83 4.13 -3.31 7.66
CA ALA A 83 3.06 -3.30 8.66
C ALA A 83 2.11 -2.10 8.46
N PRO A 84 0.92 -2.11 9.11
CA PRO A 84 0.02 -0.96 9.12
C PRO A 84 0.73 0.36 9.47
N PRO A 85 0.25 1.48 8.94
CA PRO A 85 -1.04 1.67 8.27
C PRO A 85 -1.06 1.29 6.77
N THR A 86 -0.01 0.65 6.27
CA THR A 86 0.03 0.18 4.89
C THR A 86 -0.85 -1.06 4.70
N GLN A 87 -1.18 -1.37 3.45
CA GLN A 87 -1.96 -2.55 3.10
C GLN A 87 -1.07 -3.81 2.87
N GLY A 88 0.12 -3.86 3.48
CA GLY A 88 1.02 -5.00 3.36
C GLY A 88 0.41 -6.32 3.82
N LEU A 89 -0.47 -6.28 4.84
CA LEU A 89 -1.28 -7.43 5.26
C LEU A 89 -2.08 -8.02 4.09
N VAL A 90 -2.73 -7.16 3.30
CA VAL A 90 -3.64 -7.61 2.22
C VAL A 90 -2.88 -8.44 1.19
N SER A 91 -1.74 -7.93 0.71
CA SER A 91 -0.93 -8.65 -0.28
C SER A 91 -0.45 -10.00 0.25
N LEU A 92 0.03 -10.04 1.50
CA LEU A 92 0.48 -11.28 2.12
C LEU A 92 -0.68 -12.24 2.38
N ALA A 93 -1.85 -11.75 2.79
CA ALA A 93 -3.03 -12.58 3.00
C ALA A 93 -3.53 -13.20 1.69
N ILE A 94 -3.60 -12.44 0.59
CA ILE A 94 -3.94 -12.99 -0.73
C ILE A 94 -2.99 -14.14 -1.09
N LEU A 95 -1.68 -13.91 -0.99
CA LEU A 95 -0.68 -14.92 -1.30
C LEU A 95 -0.76 -16.12 -0.35
N GLY A 96 -0.99 -15.90 0.94
CA GLY A 96 -1.13 -16.96 1.91
C GLY A 96 -2.41 -17.78 1.74
N ILE A 97 -3.52 -17.18 1.35
CA ILE A 97 -4.77 -17.91 1.03
C ILE A 97 -4.58 -18.71 -0.25
N THR A 98 -4.06 -18.11 -1.32
CA THR A 98 -3.86 -18.81 -2.60
C THR A 98 -2.81 -19.92 -2.50
N ASP A 99 -1.84 -19.81 -1.60
CA ASP A 99 -0.87 -20.87 -1.32
C ASP A 99 -1.51 -22.16 -0.77
N ARG A 100 -2.71 -22.07 -0.22
CA ARG A 100 -3.49 -23.18 0.34
C ARG A 100 -4.49 -23.78 -0.65
N LEU A 101 -4.62 -23.18 -1.82
CA LEU A 101 -5.51 -23.66 -2.87
C LEU A 101 -4.75 -24.52 -3.89
N ALA A 102 -5.44 -25.43 -4.57
CA ALA A 102 -4.87 -26.27 -5.62
C ALA A 102 -4.67 -25.47 -6.93
N MET A 103 -3.79 -24.45 -6.90
CA MET A 103 -3.59 -23.55 -8.03
C MET A 103 -2.96 -24.23 -9.25
N ALA A 104 -2.15 -25.27 -9.04
CA ALA A 104 -1.45 -25.96 -10.13
C ALA A 104 -2.38 -26.74 -11.07
N ASP A 105 -3.54 -27.20 -10.54
CA ASP A 105 -4.53 -27.99 -11.28
C ASP A 105 -5.68 -27.13 -11.84
N ALA A 106 -5.64 -25.81 -11.61
CA ALA A 106 -6.68 -24.90 -12.04
C ALA A 106 -6.43 -24.42 -13.48
N ASP A 107 -7.49 -24.39 -14.28
CA ASP A 107 -7.46 -23.67 -15.55
C ASP A 107 -7.41 -22.13 -15.33
N ASP A 108 -7.30 -21.34 -16.39
CA ASP A 108 -7.20 -19.89 -16.29
C ASP A 108 -8.42 -19.27 -15.60
N ALA A 109 -9.62 -19.77 -15.86
CA ALA A 109 -10.85 -19.25 -15.27
C ALA A 109 -10.91 -19.55 -13.75
N MET A 110 -10.58 -20.75 -13.35
CA MET A 110 -10.51 -21.16 -11.95
C MET A 110 -9.40 -20.41 -11.21
N THR A 111 -8.25 -20.21 -11.85
CA THR A 111 -7.15 -19.42 -11.29
C THR A 111 -7.60 -17.99 -10.98
N VAL A 112 -8.25 -17.32 -11.93
CA VAL A 112 -8.79 -15.98 -11.74
C VAL A 112 -9.86 -15.96 -10.65
N HIS A 113 -10.79 -16.92 -10.67
CA HIS A 113 -11.82 -17.04 -9.65
C HIS A 113 -11.22 -17.12 -8.23
N ARG A 114 -10.30 -18.03 -8.00
CA ARG A 114 -9.64 -18.22 -6.70
C ARG A 114 -8.85 -17.01 -6.23
N ILE A 115 -8.14 -16.31 -7.12
CA ILE A 115 -7.43 -15.07 -6.79
C ILE A 115 -8.42 -13.99 -6.39
N VAL A 116 -9.54 -13.84 -7.11
CA VAL A 116 -10.58 -12.85 -6.79
C VAL A 116 -11.23 -13.15 -5.44
N GLU A 117 -11.58 -14.39 -5.17
CA GLU A 117 -12.17 -14.78 -3.89
C GLU A 117 -11.19 -14.58 -2.72
N ALA A 118 -9.92 -14.97 -2.89
CA ALA A 118 -8.87 -14.69 -1.90
C ALA A 118 -8.70 -13.19 -1.65
N THR A 119 -8.81 -12.37 -2.70
CA THR A 119 -8.74 -10.91 -2.59
C THR A 119 -9.90 -10.35 -1.78
N LYS A 120 -11.13 -10.85 -1.97
CA LYS A 120 -12.30 -10.43 -1.18
C LYS A 120 -12.10 -10.73 0.31
N LEU A 121 -11.61 -11.91 0.64
CA LEU A 121 -11.34 -12.30 2.02
C LEU A 121 -10.24 -11.45 2.65
N ALA A 122 -9.15 -11.20 1.93
CA ALA A 122 -8.08 -10.34 2.39
C ALA A 122 -8.52 -8.88 2.57
N PHE A 123 -9.44 -8.39 1.75
CA PHE A 123 -10.05 -7.07 1.92
C PHE A 123 -10.98 -7.01 3.14
N GLY A 124 -11.64 -8.13 3.46
CA GLY A 124 -12.36 -8.24 4.73
C GLY A 124 -11.45 -8.06 5.94
N LEU A 125 -10.26 -8.68 5.93
CA LEU A 125 -9.25 -8.47 6.98
C LEU A 125 -8.76 -7.01 7.01
N ARG A 126 -8.57 -6.38 5.86
CA ARG A 126 -8.21 -4.96 5.77
C ARG A 126 -9.24 -4.09 6.46
N ASP A 127 -10.48 -4.22 6.06
CA ASP A 127 -11.58 -3.36 6.50
C ASP A 127 -11.86 -3.54 8.00
N ALA A 128 -11.59 -4.73 8.54
CA ALA A 128 -11.74 -5.03 9.96
C ALA A 128 -10.58 -4.52 10.82
N HIS A 129 -9.34 -4.56 10.33
CA HIS A 129 -8.16 -4.44 11.20
C HIS A 129 -7.14 -3.38 10.79
N ILE A 130 -7.14 -2.87 9.53
CA ILE A 130 -6.12 -1.88 9.12
C ILE A 130 -6.55 -0.48 9.53
N THR A 131 -5.82 0.08 10.48
CA THR A 131 -6.00 1.45 10.98
C THR A 131 -4.65 2.05 11.39
N ASP A 132 -4.67 3.23 12.02
CA ASP A 132 -3.47 3.81 12.65
C ASP A 132 -2.89 2.79 13.64
N PRO A 133 -1.56 2.54 13.62
CA PRO A 133 -0.92 1.58 14.52
C PRO A 133 -1.19 1.77 16.02
N ARG A 134 -1.60 2.98 16.43
CA ARG A 134 -1.98 3.28 17.83
C ARG A 134 -3.37 2.77 18.21
N HIS A 135 -4.16 2.36 17.24
CA HIS A 135 -5.54 1.91 17.39
C HIS A 135 -5.75 0.47 16.93
N LEU A 136 -4.65 -0.26 16.71
CA LEU A 136 -4.74 -1.69 16.39
C LEU A 136 -5.21 -2.46 17.64
N ASP A 137 -6.21 -3.27 17.44
CA ASP A 137 -6.84 -4.11 18.47
C ASP A 137 -6.35 -5.57 18.45
N VAL A 138 -5.60 -5.93 17.40
CA VAL A 138 -5.03 -7.27 17.20
C VAL A 138 -3.55 -7.21 16.79
N ASP A 139 -2.82 -8.28 17.07
CA ASP A 139 -1.51 -8.48 16.45
C ASP A 139 -1.71 -8.85 14.97
N ILE A 140 -1.41 -7.91 14.08
CA ILE A 140 -1.58 -8.08 12.63
C ILE A 140 -0.76 -9.26 12.10
N GLN A 141 0.40 -9.57 12.69
CA GLN A 141 1.19 -10.72 12.28
C GLN A 141 0.46 -12.05 12.54
N SER A 142 -0.39 -12.11 13.56
CA SER A 142 -1.17 -13.32 13.87
C SER A 142 -2.16 -13.69 12.78
N LEU A 143 -2.65 -12.72 11.99
CA LEU A 143 -3.57 -12.92 10.88
C LEU A 143 -2.91 -13.60 9.67
N LEU A 144 -1.59 -13.71 9.65
CA LEU A 144 -0.81 -14.37 8.59
C LEU A 144 -0.35 -15.79 9.00
N THR A 145 -0.80 -16.27 10.13
CA THR A 145 -0.49 -17.64 10.57
C THR A 145 -1.26 -18.70 9.77
N PRO A 146 -0.74 -19.94 9.66
CA PRO A 146 -1.48 -21.03 9.02
C PRO A 146 -2.89 -21.22 9.62
N ALA A 147 -3.02 -21.11 10.94
CA ALA A 147 -4.30 -21.26 11.63
C ALA A 147 -5.32 -20.18 11.26
N ALA A 148 -4.86 -18.96 10.96
CA ALA A 148 -5.73 -17.85 10.53
C ALA A 148 -6.10 -17.94 9.05
N LEU A 149 -5.17 -18.35 8.19
CA LEU A 149 -5.36 -18.35 6.74
C LEU A 149 -6.06 -19.62 6.21
N GLN A 150 -5.90 -20.76 6.88
CA GLN A 150 -6.50 -22.02 6.44
C GLN A 150 -8.04 -21.96 6.36
N PRO A 151 -8.76 -21.49 7.38
CA PRO A 151 -10.22 -21.38 7.31
C PRO A 151 -10.70 -20.42 6.22
N LEU A 152 -9.92 -19.38 5.91
CA LEU A 152 -10.25 -18.46 4.82
C LEU A 152 -10.17 -19.15 3.46
N ALA A 153 -9.13 -19.95 3.23
CA ALA A 153 -9.01 -20.73 2.00
C ALA A 153 -10.14 -21.78 1.85
N GLU A 154 -10.51 -22.44 2.93
CA GLU A 154 -11.59 -23.44 2.95
C GLU A 154 -12.98 -22.86 2.71
N ASN A 155 -13.16 -21.55 2.94
CA ASN A 155 -14.41 -20.84 2.66
C ASN A 155 -14.59 -20.46 1.19
N ILE A 156 -13.60 -20.67 0.33
CA ILE A 156 -13.72 -20.39 -1.09
C ILE A 156 -14.49 -21.52 -1.77
N ASP A 157 -15.62 -21.18 -2.37
CA ASP A 157 -16.45 -22.08 -3.16
C ASP A 157 -16.05 -21.98 -4.63
N ASP A 158 -15.47 -23.03 -5.18
CA ASP A 158 -15.04 -23.09 -6.58
C ASP A 158 -16.19 -22.99 -7.60
N GLN A 159 -17.43 -23.24 -7.17
CA GLN A 159 -18.62 -23.23 -8.03
C GLN A 159 -19.40 -21.91 -7.95
N ARG A 160 -19.13 -21.08 -6.96
CA ARG A 160 -19.92 -19.87 -6.69
C ARG A 160 -19.07 -18.73 -6.19
N ALA A 161 -19.16 -17.59 -6.88
CA ALA A 161 -18.56 -16.36 -6.40
C ALA A 161 -19.29 -15.80 -5.18
N ALA A 162 -18.55 -15.47 -4.12
CA ALA A 162 -19.10 -14.78 -2.98
C ALA A 162 -19.56 -13.35 -3.37
N PRO A 163 -20.61 -12.80 -2.73
CA PRO A 163 -21.02 -11.42 -2.96
C PRO A 163 -19.84 -10.48 -2.68
N TRP A 164 -19.62 -9.52 -3.58
CA TRP A 164 -18.71 -8.43 -3.32
C TRP A 164 -19.47 -7.33 -2.56
N GLY A 165 -18.89 -6.85 -1.47
CA GLY A 165 -19.44 -5.71 -0.74
C GLY A 165 -19.53 -4.47 -1.63
N ALA A 166 -20.43 -3.54 -1.30
CA ALA A 166 -20.57 -2.28 -2.01
C ALA A 166 -19.35 -1.38 -1.75
N GLY A 167 -18.24 -1.68 -2.40
CA GLY A 167 -17.04 -0.86 -2.38
C GLY A 167 -17.38 0.54 -2.88
N LYS A 168 -17.18 1.55 -2.05
CA LYS A 168 -17.39 2.95 -2.43
C LYS A 168 -16.04 3.63 -2.60
N GLY A 169 -15.83 4.19 -3.75
CA GLY A 169 -14.80 5.17 -4.03
C GLY A 169 -13.73 4.73 -5.02
N PRO A 170 -13.28 5.65 -5.86
CA PRO A 170 -12.07 5.47 -6.65
C PRO A 170 -10.88 5.52 -5.68
N GLY A 171 -10.14 4.45 -5.57
CA GLY A 171 -8.84 4.42 -4.94
C GLY A 171 -7.82 4.00 -5.97
N ASP A 172 -6.77 4.79 -6.12
CA ASP A 172 -5.65 4.42 -6.95
C ASP A 172 -4.36 4.67 -6.18
N THR A 173 -3.54 3.65 -6.08
CA THR A 173 -2.22 3.76 -5.50
C THR A 173 -1.23 2.91 -6.31
N VAL A 174 0.03 3.31 -6.29
CA VAL A 174 1.11 2.55 -6.88
C VAL A 174 2.25 2.41 -5.87
N TRP A 175 2.81 1.22 -5.81
CA TRP A 175 4.06 0.97 -5.14
C TRP A 175 5.15 0.72 -6.19
N MET A 176 6.31 1.33 -6.01
CA MET A 176 7.49 1.09 -6.84
C MET A 176 8.68 0.78 -5.94
N GLY A 177 9.42 -0.25 -6.28
CA GLY A 177 10.68 -0.60 -5.61
C GLY A 177 11.75 -0.93 -6.64
N VAL A 178 12.98 -0.55 -6.34
CA VAL A 178 14.16 -0.89 -7.13
C VAL A 178 15.19 -1.48 -6.19
N ILE A 179 15.72 -2.63 -6.55
CA ILE A 179 16.86 -3.24 -5.87
C ILE A 179 17.95 -3.38 -6.92
N ASP A 180 19.07 -2.75 -6.70
CA ASP A 180 20.23 -2.92 -7.57
C ASP A 180 21.02 -4.18 -7.21
N LYS A 181 22.07 -4.49 -7.97
CA LYS A 181 22.91 -5.67 -7.73
C LYS A 181 23.74 -5.60 -6.44
N SER A 182 23.75 -4.48 -5.73
CA SER A 182 24.34 -4.35 -4.39
C SER A 182 23.34 -4.64 -3.26
N GLY A 183 22.05 -4.81 -3.61
CA GLY A 183 20.95 -5.04 -2.67
C GLY A 183 20.35 -3.76 -2.08
N LEU A 184 20.64 -2.61 -2.69
CA LEU A 184 20.07 -1.30 -2.31
C LEU A 184 18.95 -0.87 -3.23
#